data_cc326f2422a9840b211df69432b87d1b
#
_entry.id   cc326f2422a9840b211df69432b87d1b
#
_cell.length_a   1.000
_cell.length_b   1.000
_cell.length_c   1.000
_cell.angle_alpha   90.00
_cell.angle_beta   90.00
_cell.angle_gamma   90.00
#
_symmetry.space_group_name_H-M   'P 1'
#
loop_
_entity.id
_entity.type
_entity.pdbx_description
1 polymer ?
#
loop_
_entity_poly.entity_id
_entity_poly.type
_entity_poly.pdbx_seq_one_letter_code
_entity_poly.pdbx_strand_id
1 'polypeptide(L)'
;MSVLYFDMNLIIDAGNSFLKYFVFSDDTIVEHDIISYAELNHFDFSNLSCKKAIICNVSKIDTQEIMSHFPGVSFLEFKHDTQTLISNKYETPATLGLDRLAAANGAEIIAPKKNKLIIDLGTAITIDFVDKDANYLGGNISVGMSSRFKALHDYTQNLPLLSPAEKIKLTGKNTIEAIQNGVILGICNEIDGYIKSYSSIYQDITTFLTGGDCLFFEKRVKNSIFAQPNLVAIGLNAVLTYNETI
;
A
#
# COMPACT_ATOMS: atom_id res chain seq x y z
N MET A 1 33.38 11.33 4.34
CA MET A 1 33.05 10.94 2.96
C MET A 1 31.69 11.56 2.65
N SER A 2 31.65 12.62 1.85
CA SER A 2 30.38 13.20 1.41
C SER A 2 29.79 12.24 0.39
N VAL A 3 28.71 11.57 0.77
CA VAL A 3 27.88 10.83 -0.17
C VAL A 3 27.30 11.86 -1.14
N LEU A 4 27.59 11.70 -2.42
CA LEU A 4 27.04 12.56 -3.48
C LEU A 4 25.55 12.22 -3.65
N TYR A 5 24.68 12.98 -3.03
CA TYR A 5 23.20 12.85 -3.05
C TYR A 5 22.56 13.32 -4.40
N PHE A 6 23.30 13.23 -5.52
CA PHE A 6 22.89 13.92 -6.75
C PHE A 6 21.82 13.24 -7.59
N ASP A 7 21.42 11.99 -7.25
CA ASP A 7 20.47 11.21 -8.05
C ASP A 7 19.42 10.43 -7.23
N MET A 8 19.00 11.01 -6.09
CA MET A 8 17.99 10.37 -5.23
C MET A 8 16.58 10.82 -5.59
N ASN A 9 15.68 9.86 -5.62
CA ASN A 9 14.25 10.06 -5.80
C ASN A 9 13.54 10.20 -4.47
N LEU A 10 12.72 11.22 -4.32
CA LEU A 10 11.80 11.37 -3.20
C LEU A 10 10.42 10.85 -3.60
N ILE A 11 9.91 9.90 -2.86
CA ILE A 11 8.59 9.31 -3.06
C ILE A 11 7.70 9.73 -1.90
N ILE A 12 6.54 10.30 -2.21
CA ILE A 12 5.54 10.69 -1.21
C ILE A 12 4.25 9.91 -1.46
N ASP A 13 3.87 9.12 -0.47
CA ASP A 13 2.60 8.41 -0.38
C ASP A 13 1.73 9.07 0.68
N ALA A 14 0.84 9.96 0.25
CA ALA A 14 -0.11 10.65 1.12
C ALA A 14 -1.42 9.84 1.19
N GLY A 15 -1.44 8.89 2.12
CA GLY A 15 -2.58 8.01 2.39
C GLY A 15 -3.67 8.69 3.24
N ASN A 16 -4.76 7.97 3.53
CA ASN A 16 -5.88 8.53 4.32
C ASN A 16 -5.51 8.88 5.77
N SER A 17 -4.58 8.18 6.40
CA SER A 17 -4.24 8.31 7.82
C SER A 17 -2.88 8.95 8.07
N PHE A 18 -1.93 8.74 7.20
CA PHE A 18 -0.54 9.15 7.34
C PHE A 18 0.05 9.56 6.00
N LEU A 19 1.02 10.45 6.04
CA LEU A 19 1.96 10.68 4.97
C LEU A 19 3.19 9.80 5.20
N LYS A 20 3.62 9.09 4.16
CA LYS A 20 4.88 8.35 4.16
C LYS A 20 5.81 8.97 3.14
N TYR A 21 7.07 9.14 3.49
CA TYR A 21 8.08 9.48 2.50
C TYR A 21 9.16 8.40 2.44
N PHE A 22 9.74 8.27 1.27
CA PHE A 22 10.84 7.36 1.00
C PHE A 22 11.87 8.07 0.13
N VAL A 23 13.13 7.89 0.45
CA VAL A 23 14.26 8.31 -0.39
C VAL A 23 14.86 7.07 -1.03
N PHE A 24 14.91 7.06 -2.34
CA PHE A 24 15.50 5.99 -3.12
C PHE A 24 16.85 6.43 -3.70
N SER A 25 17.84 5.55 -3.61
CA SER A 25 19.04 5.55 -4.45
C SER A 25 18.87 4.39 -5.43
N ASP A 26 18.62 4.70 -6.69
CA ASP A 26 18.17 3.74 -7.69
C ASP A 26 16.93 2.97 -7.21
N ASP A 27 17.03 1.65 -7.01
CA ASP A 27 15.93 0.79 -6.54
C ASP A 27 16.00 0.50 -5.02
N THR A 28 16.92 1.14 -4.29
CA THR A 28 17.12 0.89 -2.86
C THR A 28 16.57 2.02 -2.01
N ILE A 29 15.71 1.69 -1.05
CA ILE A 29 15.23 2.63 -0.04
C ILE A 29 16.39 2.90 0.93
N VAL A 30 16.87 4.15 1.00
CA VAL A 30 17.96 4.57 1.89
C VAL A 30 17.45 5.31 3.12
N GLU A 31 16.26 5.91 3.03
CA GLU A 31 15.61 6.60 4.14
C GLU A 31 14.09 6.54 3.96
N HIS A 32 13.34 6.44 5.05
CA HIS A 32 11.88 6.56 5.05
C HIS A 32 11.35 6.88 6.44
N ASP A 33 10.16 7.51 6.48
CA ASP A 33 9.42 7.72 7.72
C ASP A 33 7.92 7.78 7.46
N ILE A 34 7.14 7.73 8.54
CA ILE A 34 5.68 7.81 8.54
C ILE A 34 5.28 8.97 9.45
N ILE A 35 4.61 9.96 8.90
CA ILE A 35 4.28 11.20 9.59
C ILE A 35 2.77 11.31 9.71
N SER A 36 2.27 11.61 10.91
CA SER A 36 0.87 11.98 11.07
C SER A 36 0.64 13.37 10.47
N TYR A 37 -0.54 13.61 9.92
CA TYR A 37 -0.87 14.93 9.37
C TYR A 37 -0.86 16.04 10.41
N ALA A 38 -1.06 15.74 11.71
CA ALA A 38 -0.93 16.69 12.80
C ALA A 38 0.53 17.16 13.02
N GLU A 39 1.50 16.32 12.65
CA GLU A 39 2.93 16.59 12.81
C GLU A 39 3.58 17.15 11.55
N LEU A 40 2.91 17.13 10.40
CA LEU A 40 3.45 17.52 9.10
C LEU A 40 4.09 18.92 9.13
N ASN A 41 3.43 19.91 9.74
CA ASN A 41 3.92 21.28 9.84
C ASN A 41 5.11 21.46 10.79
N HIS A 42 5.43 20.45 11.59
CA HIS A 42 6.54 20.49 12.56
C HIS A 42 7.69 19.58 12.16
N PHE A 43 7.51 18.80 11.10
CA PHE A 43 8.54 17.87 10.62
C PHE A 43 9.58 18.62 9.79
N ASP A 44 10.85 18.36 10.06
CA ASP A 44 11.96 18.99 9.36
C ASP A 44 12.44 18.13 8.19
N PHE A 45 12.10 18.54 6.98
CA PHE A 45 12.52 17.90 5.73
C PHE A 45 13.82 18.47 5.15
N SER A 46 14.48 19.41 5.82
CA SER A 46 15.66 20.12 5.29
C SER A 46 16.87 19.22 5.02
N ASN A 47 16.90 18.05 5.67
CA ASN A 47 17.97 17.06 5.47
C ASN A 47 17.80 16.21 4.20
N LEU A 48 16.63 16.26 3.55
CA LEU A 48 16.36 15.49 2.34
C LEU A 48 16.93 16.21 1.12
N SER A 49 18.05 15.69 0.61
CA SER A 49 18.78 16.31 -0.53
C SER A 49 18.31 15.73 -1.89
N CYS A 50 17.00 15.66 -2.12
CA CYS A 50 16.42 15.20 -3.38
C CYS A 50 16.10 16.38 -4.30
N LYS A 51 16.28 16.20 -5.62
CA LYS A 51 15.93 17.22 -6.62
C LYS A 51 14.62 16.90 -7.34
N LYS A 52 14.21 15.66 -7.33
CA LYS A 52 13.03 15.16 -8.03
C LYS A 52 12.20 14.27 -7.10
N ALA A 53 10.91 14.30 -7.29
CA ALA A 53 9.97 13.55 -6.50
C ALA A 53 8.76 13.11 -7.31
N ILE A 54 8.09 12.06 -6.83
CA ILE A 54 6.72 11.73 -7.22
C ILE A 54 5.84 11.75 -5.97
N ILE A 55 4.64 12.30 -6.12
CA ILE A 55 3.63 12.32 -5.07
C ILE A 55 2.37 11.60 -5.52
N CYS A 56 1.94 10.62 -4.73
CA CYS A 56 0.61 10.00 -4.79
C CYS A 56 -0.20 10.53 -3.62
N ASN A 57 -1.29 11.23 -3.89
CA ASN A 57 -2.14 11.79 -2.85
C ASN A 57 -3.57 11.26 -2.96
N VAL A 58 -3.98 10.45 -2.00
CA VAL A 58 -5.36 9.96 -1.80
C VAL A 58 -5.96 10.51 -0.50
N SER A 59 -5.27 11.45 0.16
CA SER A 59 -5.71 12.13 1.38
C SER A 59 -6.69 13.28 1.06
N LYS A 60 -7.13 13.96 2.13
CA LYS A 60 -7.95 15.19 2.02
C LYS A 60 -7.11 16.48 2.02
N ILE A 61 -5.80 16.37 2.21
CA ILE A 61 -4.90 17.52 2.22
C ILE A 61 -4.57 17.92 0.78
N ASP A 62 -4.49 19.22 0.54
CA ASP A 62 -4.12 19.74 -0.77
C ASP A 62 -2.70 19.28 -1.14
N THR A 63 -2.54 18.78 -2.37
CA THR A 63 -1.24 18.30 -2.86
C THR A 63 -0.20 19.43 -2.84
N GLN A 64 -0.58 20.68 -3.15
CA GLN A 64 0.33 21.82 -3.14
C GLN A 64 0.78 22.16 -1.72
N GLU A 65 -0.09 21.99 -0.71
CA GLU A 65 0.28 22.13 0.70
C GLU A 65 1.40 21.14 1.05
N ILE A 66 1.24 19.86 0.72
CA ILE A 66 2.27 18.84 0.96
C ILE A 66 3.58 19.20 0.23
N MET A 67 3.50 19.54 -1.06
CA MET A 67 4.68 19.87 -1.87
C MET A 67 5.43 21.11 -1.33
N SER A 68 4.74 22.05 -0.69
CA SER A 68 5.35 23.27 -0.13
C SER A 68 6.37 22.99 0.99
N HIS A 69 6.31 21.81 1.62
CA HIS A 69 7.29 21.38 2.63
C HIS A 69 8.65 20.97 2.02
N PHE A 70 8.75 20.87 0.69
CA PHE A 70 9.96 20.40 -0.02
C PHE A 70 10.44 21.45 -1.03
N PRO A 71 10.95 22.61 -0.57
CA PRO A 71 11.35 23.69 -1.47
C PRO A 71 12.49 23.25 -2.41
N GLY A 72 12.37 23.59 -3.68
CA GLY A 72 13.39 23.29 -4.70
C GLY A 72 13.35 21.88 -5.27
N VAL A 73 12.40 21.04 -4.87
CA VAL A 73 12.16 19.70 -5.44
C VAL A 73 11.20 19.81 -6.62
N SER A 74 11.54 19.18 -7.74
CA SER A 74 10.66 19.05 -8.91
C SER A 74 9.74 17.85 -8.72
N PHE A 75 8.42 18.06 -8.79
CA PHE A 75 7.43 17.00 -8.53
C PHE A 75 6.74 16.52 -9.80
N LEU A 76 6.67 15.20 -9.96
CA LEU A 76 5.67 14.53 -10.77
C LEU A 76 4.47 14.22 -9.86
N GLU A 77 3.30 14.78 -10.14
CA GLU A 77 2.07 14.40 -9.46
C GLU A 77 1.51 13.15 -10.13
N PHE A 78 1.41 12.05 -9.37
CA PHE A 78 0.87 10.79 -9.88
C PHE A 78 -0.64 10.90 -10.07
N LYS A 79 -1.08 10.80 -11.32
CA LYS A 79 -2.48 10.92 -11.75
C LYS A 79 -2.87 9.76 -12.65
N HIS A 80 -4.17 9.67 -12.97
CA HIS A 80 -4.69 8.60 -13.83
C HIS A 80 -4.17 8.63 -15.26
N ASP A 81 -3.69 9.79 -15.72
CA ASP A 81 -3.08 10.00 -17.05
C ASP A 81 -1.55 9.93 -17.02
N THR A 82 -0.92 9.77 -15.86
CA THR A 82 0.52 9.53 -15.76
C THR A 82 0.86 8.21 -16.46
N GLN A 83 1.91 8.21 -17.27
CA GLN A 83 2.37 7.00 -17.94
C GLN A 83 2.89 5.98 -16.92
N THR A 84 2.48 4.73 -17.07
CA THR A 84 2.78 3.64 -16.12
C THR A 84 3.30 2.41 -16.85
N LEU A 85 3.93 1.49 -16.10
CA LEU A 85 4.44 0.22 -16.62
C LEU A 85 3.32 -0.78 -16.93
N ILE A 86 2.11 -0.51 -16.44
CA ILE A 86 0.95 -1.37 -16.62
C ILE A 86 -0.14 -0.68 -17.45
N SER A 87 -0.96 -1.46 -18.12
CA SER A 87 -2.14 -1.00 -18.85
C SER A 87 -3.37 -1.09 -17.96
N ASN A 88 -3.94 0.06 -17.59
CA ASN A 88 -5.15 0.09 -16.77
C ASN A 88 -6.37 -0.31 -17.61
N LYS A 89 -7.00 -1.45 -17.28
CA LYS A 89 -8.23 -1.98 -17.93
C LYS A 89 -9.46 -1.83 -17.03
N TYR A 90 -9.36 -1.05 -15.96
CA TYR A 90 -10.50 -0.78 -15.09
C TYR A 90 -11.59 -0.01 -15.84
N GLU A 91 -12.85 -0.42 -15.74
CA GLU A 91 -13.97 0.15 -16.52
C GLU A 91 -14.18 1.65 -16.24
N THR A 92 -13.84 2.10 -15.02
CA THR A 92 -13.93 3.50 -14.58
C THR A 92 -12.56 4.01 -14.13
N PRO A 93 -11.59 4.20 -15.04
CA PRO A 93 -10.18 4.46 -14.69
C PRO A 93 -10.01 5.69 -13.79
N ALA A 94 -10.83 6.73 -13.95
CA ALA A 94 -10.77 7.95 -13.16
C ALA A 94 -11.21 7.77 -11.68
N THR A 95 -11.83 6.65 -11.32
CA THR A 95 -12.26 6.35 -9.95
C THR A 95 -11.38 5.31 -9.25
N LEU A 96 -10.41 4.76 -9.94
CA LEU A 96 -9.45 3.82 -9.35
C LEU A 96 -8.57 4.56 -8.33
N GLY A 97 -8.39 4.02 -7.13
CA GLY A 97 -7.43 4.55 -6.17
C GLY A 97 -6.01 4.59 -6.75
N LEU A 98 -5.36 5.74 -6.66
CA LEU A 98 -4.00 5.91 -7.19
C LEU A 98 -2.99 5.04 -6.43
N ASP A 99 -3.19 4.82 -5.14
CA ASP A 99 -2.43 3.89 -4.31
C ASP A 99 -2.47 2.45 -4.84
N ARG A 100 -3.65 1.98 -5.29
CA ARG A 100 -3.82 0.66 -5.92
C ARG A 100 -3.05 0.57 -7.25
N LEU A 101 -3.13 1.62 -8.06
CA LEU A 101 -2.40 1.70 -9.32
C LEU A 101 -0.88 1.72 -9.07
N ALA A 102 -0.42 2.45 -8.06
CA ALA A 102 0.98 2.49 -7.66
C ALA A 102 1.47 1.11 -7.17
N ALA A 103 0.72 0.44 -6.28
CA ALA A 103 1.05 -0.92 -5.82
C ALA A 103 1.14 -1.92 -6.99
N ALA A 104 0.26 -1.80 -7.99
CA ALA A 104 0.26 -2.63 -9.19
C ALA A 104 1.54 -2.43 -10.04
N ASN A 105 2.03 -1.19 -10.18
CA ASN A 105 3.32 -0.92 -10.82
C ASN A 105 4.50 -1.51 -10.04
N GLY A 106 4.46 -1.45 -8.69
CA GLY A 106 5.45 -2.09 -7.84
C GLY A 106 5.49 -3.61 -8.00
N ALA A 107 4.33 -4.25 -8.08
CA ALA A 107 4.24 -5.68 -8.32
C ALA A 107 4.74 -6.08 -9.72
N GLU A 108 4.51 -5.24 -10.75
CA GLU A 108 5.02 -5.47 -12.10
C GLU A 108 6.55 -5.44 -12.16
N ILE A 109 7.18 -4.47 -11.51
CA ILE A 109 8.65 -4.37 -11.45
C ILE A 109 9.28 -5.58 -10.75
N ILE A 110 8.66 -6.07 -9.66
CA ILE A 110 9.20 -7.20 -8.89
C ILE A 110 8.96 -8.54 -9.60
N ALA A 111 7.81 -8.71 -10.22
CA ALA A 111 7.41 -9.98 -10.85
C ALA A 111 6.91 -9.76 -12.30
N PRO A 112 7.78 -9.31 -13.21
CA PRO A 112 7.39 -9.09 -14.60
C PRO A 112 6.98 -10.41 -15.27
N LYS A 113 6.03 -10.33 -16.19
CA LYS A 113 5.53 -11.48 -16.99
C LYS A 113 4.88 -12.59 -16.16
N LYS A 114 4.44 -12.30 -14.93
CA LYS A 114 3.64 -13.19 -14.10
C LYS A 114 2.25 -12.62 -13.83
N ASN A 115 1.33 -13.48 -13.45
CA ASN A 115 0.07 -13.03 -12.84
C ASN A 115 0.36 -12.57 -11.41
N LYS A 116 -0.19 -11.45 -11.00
CA LYS A 116 0.05 -10.82 -9.69
C LYS A 116 -1.28 -10.61 -8.99
N LEU A 117 -1.41 -11.17 -7.79
CA LEU A 117 -2.48 -10.86 -6.85
C LEU A 117 -1.88 -9.97 -5.76
N ILE A 118 -2.39 -8.77 -5.62
CA ILE A 118 -1.87 -7.76 -4.72
C ILE A 118 -2.91 -7.51 -3.64
N ILE A 119 -2.55 -7.74 -2.39
CA ILE A 119 -3.42 -7.57 -1.24
C ILE A 119 -2.80 -6.51 -0.34
N ASP A 120 -3.39 -5.31 -0.33
CA ASP A 120 -2.97 -4.22 0.54
C ASP A 120 -3.80 -4.23 1.82
N LEU A 121 -3.12 -4.31 2.95
CA LEU A 121 -3.69 -4.45 4.29
C LEU A 121 -3.53 -3.14 5.06
N GLY A 122 -4.41 -2.20 4.79
CA GLY A 122 -4.47 -0.88 5.42
C GLY A 122 -5.79 -0.61 6.14
N THR A 123 -6.24 0.64 6.14
CA THR A 123 -7.57 1.07 6.64
C THR A 123 -8.69 0.33 5.92
N ALA A 124 -8.57 0.15 4.63
CA ALA A 124 -9.29 -0.83 3.82
C ALA A 124 -8.33 -1.97 3.45
N ILE A 125 -8.88 -3.11 3.06
CA ILE A 125 -8.15 -4.18 2.38
C ILE A 125 -8.50 -4.06 0.91
N THR A 126 -7.50 -3.89 0.04
CA THR A 126 -7.71 -3.99 -1.41
C THR A 126 -7.12 -5.28 -1.93
N ILE A 127 -7.78 -5.89 -2.90
CA ILE A 127 -7.37 -7.13 -3.53
C ILE A 127 -7.36 -6.88 -5.03
N ASP A 128 -6.19 -6.68 -5.62
CA ASP A 128 -6.00 -6.25 -6.99
C ASP A 128 -5.34 -7.32 -7.83
N PHE A 129 -5.68 -7.37 -9.11
CA PHE A 129 -5.12 -8.35 -10.02
C PHE A 129 -4.53 -7.71 -11.27
N VAL A 130 -3.27 -8.06 -11.54
CA VAL A 130 -2.55 -7.72 -12.76
C VAL A 130 -2.16 -9.01 -13.46
N ASP A 131 -2.51 -9.13 -14.73
CA ASP A 131 -2.16 -10.32 -15.52
C ASP A 131 -0.68 -10.32 -15.93
N LYS A 132 -0.24 -11.44 -16.54
CA LYS A 132 1.13 -11.62 -17.03
C LYS A 132 1.55 -10.65 -18.15
N ASP A 133 0.57 -10.04 -18.82
CA ASP A 133 0.78 -9.10 -19.92
C ASP A 133 0.70 -7.63 -19.42
N ALA A 134 0.87 -7.43 -18.11
CA ALA A 134 0.85 -6.15 -17.41
C ALA A 134 -0.49 -5.39 -17.54
N ASN A 135 -1.62 -6.09 -17.68
CA ASN A 135 -2.93 -5.45 -17.63
C ASN A 135 -3.47 -5.49 -16.20
N TYR A 136 -3.77 -4.32 -15.63
CA TYR A 136 -4.54 -4.20 -14.41
C TYR A 136 -6.03 -4.46 -14.72
N LEU A 137 -6.55 -5.58 -14.26
CA LEU A 137 -7.90 -6.03 -14.58
C LEU A 137 -8.96 -5.60 -13.57
N GLY A 138 -8.55 -5.04 -12.44
CA GLY A 138 -9.45 -4.62 -11.38
C GLY A 138 -9.19 -5.34 -10.07
N GLY A 139 -10.14 -5.25 -9.16
CA GLY A 139 -10.02 -5.86 -7.84
C GLY A 139 -11.21 -5.57 -6.95
N ASN A 140 -11.05 -5.87 -5.66
CA ASN A 140 -12.09 -5.74 -4.65
C ASN A 140 -11.61 -4.86 -3.49
N ILE A 141 -12.55 -4.32 -2.73
CA ILE A 141 -12.27 -3.52 -1.54
C ILE A 141 -13.05 -4.11 -0.38
N SER A 142 -12.39 -4.31 0.73
CA SER A 142 -12.97 -4.81 1.98
C SER A 142 -12.52 -3.97 3.16
N VAL A 143 -13.04 -4.27 4.34
CA VAL A 143 -12.76 -3.50 5.56
C VAL A 143 -11.48 -4.00 6.22
N GLY A 144 -10.53 -3.09 6.50
CA GLY A 144 -9.28 -3.39 7.18
C GLY A 144 -9.43 -3.73 8.66
N MET A 145 -8.35 -4.23 9.27
CA MET A 145 -8.36 -4.77 10.63
C MET A 145 -8.83 -3.75 11.68
N SER A 146 -8.19 -2.59 11.73
CA SER A 146 -8.55 -1.53 12.68
C SER A 146 -9.98 -1.04 12.49
N SER A 147 -10.43 -0.95 11.23
CA SER A 147 -11.79 -0.55 10.88
C SER A 147 -12.82 -1.61 11.33
N ARG A 148 -12.51 -2.91 11.28
CA ARG A 148 -13.39 -3.98 11.80
C ARG A 148 -13.53 -3.90 13.32
N PHE A 149 -12.44 -3.69 14.06
CA PHE A 149 -12.51 -3.47 15.50
C PHE A 149 -13.35 -2.26 15.87
N LYS A 150 -13.11 -1.14 15.16
CA LYS A 150 -13.87 0.09 15.37
C LYS A 150 -15.36 -0.10 15.03
N ALA A 151 -15.68 -0.75 13.93
CA ALA A 151 -17.08 -1.01 13.54
C ALA A 151 -17.83 -1.86 14.59
N LEU A 152 -17.19 -2.92 15.12
CA LEU A 152 -17.79 -3.72 16.18
C LEU A 152 -18.10 -2.90 17.43
N HIS A 153 -17.22 -1.98 17.80
CA HIS A 153 -17.45 -1.06 18.91
C HIS A 153 -18.56 -0.06 18.60
N ASP A 154 -18.45 0.66 17.48
CA ASP A 154 -19.33 1.79 17.16
C ASP A 154 -20.76 1.37 16.85
N TYR A 155 -20.96 0.21 16.20
CA TYR A 155 -22.28 -0.27 15.78
C TYR A 155 -22.92 -1.26 16.76
N THR A 156 -22.31 -1.53 17.92
CA THR A 156 -22.92 -2.35 18.97
C THR A 156 -22.91 -1.62 20.31
N GLN A 157 -23.88 -1.93 21.19
CA GLN A 157 -24.01 -1.21 22.45
C GLN A 157 -22.98 -1.58 23.51
N ASN A 158 -22.44 -2.82 23.46
CA ASN A 158 -21.69 -3.39 24.59
C ASN A 158 -20.34 -3.97 24.21
N LEU A 159 -19.94 -3.93 22.95
CA LEU A 159 -18.64 -4.47 22.56
C LEU A 159 -17.53 -3.43 22.78
N PRO A 160 -16.46 -3.79 23.51
CA PRO A 160 -15.35 -2.89 23.76
C PRO A 160 -14.54 -2.62 22.49
N LEU A 161 -13.94 -1.44 22.37
CA LEU A 161 -12.91 -1.18 21.37
C LEU A 161 -11.65 -1.94 21.76
N LEU A 162 -11.17 -2.79 20.85
CA LEU A 162 -10.03 -3.66 21.09
C LEU A 162 -8.93 -3.43 20.04
N SER A 163 -7.71 -3.82 20.43
CA SER A 163 -6.56 -3.94 19.54
C SER A 163 -6.31 -5.41 19.17
N PRO A 164 -5.60 -5.69 18.08
CA PRO A 164 -5.27 -7.05 17.67
C PRO A 164 -4.46 -7.79 18.74
N ALA A 165 -4.71 -9.10 18.88
CA ALA A 165 -3.94 -9.97 19.75
C ALA A 165 -2.86 -10.72 18.97
N GLU A 166 -1.68 -10.89 19.58
CA GLU A 166 -0.60 -11.68 19.00
C GLU A 166 -0.95 -13.18 18.90
N LYS A 167 -1.63 -13.69 19.92
CA LYS A 167 -2.05 -15.09 19.97
C LYS A 167 -3.55 -15.19 19.81
N ILE A 168 -3.98 -15.93 18.80
CA ILE A 168 -5.38 -16.17 18.47
C ILE A 168 -5.70 -17.67 18.58
N LYS A 169 -6.95 -17.99 18.82
CA LYS A 169 -7.49 -19.35 18.88
C LYS A 169 -8.66 -19.48 17.93
N LEU A 170 -8.93 -20.68 17.45
CA LEU A 170 -10.09 -20.91 16.58
C LEU A 170 -11.42 -20.54 17.27
N THR A 171 -11.52 -20.77 18.58
CA THR A 171 -12.71 -20.46 19.36
C THR A 171 -12.35 -19.60 20.56
N GLY A 172 -12.91 -18.39 20.63
CA GLY A 172 -12.83 -17.52 21.80
C GLY A 172 -13.73 -18.02 22.93
N LYS A 173 -13.25 -17.91 24.17
CA LYS A 173 -13.98 -18.34 25.35
C LYS A 173 -14.55 -17.20 26.21
N ASN A 174 -14.30 -15.98 25.80
CA ASN A 174 -14.85 -14.74 26.34
C ASN A 174 -15.02 -13.70 25.22
N THR A 175 -15.70 -12.59 25.51
CA THR A 175 -16.02 -11.56 24.52
C THR A 175 -14.78 -10.97 23.85
N ILE A 176 -13.70 -10.72 24.61
CA ILE A 176 -12.44 -10.15 24.09
C ILE A 176 -11.82 -11.12 23.07
N GLU A 177 -11.63 -12.39 23.48
CA GLU A 177 -11.10 -13.41 22.58
C GLU A 177 -12.00 -13.61 21.33
N ALA A 178 -13.32 -13.59 21.51
CA ALA A 178 -14.28 -13.78 20.41
C ALA A 178 -14.15 -12.66 19.36
N ILE A 179 -14.04 -11.40 19.79
CA ILE A 179 -13.85 -10.25 18.91
C ILE A 179 -12.49 -10.34 18.21
N GLN A 180 -11.41 -10.53 18.97
CA GLN A 180 -10.05 -10.55 18.40
C GLN A 180 -9.87 -11.71 17.41
N ASN A 181 -10.29 -12.91 17.79
CA ASN A 181 -10.22 -14.08 16.91
C ASN A 181 -11.10 -13.90 15.67
N GLY A 182 -12.33 -13.41 15.84
CA GLY A 182 -13.27 -13.20 14.74
C GLY A 182 -12.73 -12.24 13.70
N VAL A 183 -12.17 -11.12 14.11
CA VAL A 183 -11.56 -10.12 13.19
C VAL A 183 -10.34 -10.71 12.48
N ILE A 184 -9.39 -11.26 13.24
CA ILE A 184 -8.10 -11.70 12.68
C ILE A 184 -8.29 -12.94 11.80
N LEU A 185 -8.99 -13.97 12.28
CA LEU A 185 -9.27 -15.18 11.49
C LEU A 185 -10.15 -14.88 10.28
N GLY A 186 -11.10 -13.93 10.43
CA GLY A 186 -11.92 -13.49 9.32
C GLY A 186 -11.06 -12.93 8.17
N ILE A 187 -10.08 -12.08 8.47
CA ILE A 187 -9.16 -11.53 7.46
C ILE A 187 -8.25 -12.63 6.89
N CYS A 188 -7.69 -13.51 7.72
CA CYS A 188 -6.88 -14.62 7.22
C CYS A 188 -7.67 -15.51 6.24
N ASN A 189 -8.91 -15.85 6.57
CA ASN A 189 -9.77 -16.66 5.71
C ASN A 189 -10.16 -15.93 4.42
N GLU A 190 -10.35 -14.62 4.47
CA GLU A 190 -10.60 -13.77 3.30
C GLU A 190 -9.40 -13.78 2.34
N ILE A 191 -8.19 -13.55 2.86
CA ILE A 191 -6.93 -13.60 2.09
C ILE A 191 -6.75 -14.98 1.46
N ASP A 192 -6.82 -16.04 2.26
CA ASP A 192 -6.65 -17.43 1.78
C ASP A 192 -7.73 -17.79 0.76
N GLY A 193 -8.96 -17.31 0.93
CA GLY A 193 -10.06 -17.48 0.01
C GLY A 193 -9.81 -16.85 -1.37
N TYR A 194 -9.33 -15.60 -1.38
CA TYR A 194 -8.96 -14.92 -2.63
C TYR A 194 -7.80 -15.61 -3.33
N ILE A 195 -6.72 -15.94 -2.60
CA ILE A 195 -5.57 -16.65 -3.18
C ILE A 195 -6.03 -17.96 -3.84
N LYS A 196 -6.85 -18.76 -3.14
CA LYS A 196 -7.38 -20.01 -3.66
C LYS A 196 -8.25 -19.79 -4.91
N SER A 197 -9.12 -18.78 -4.90
CA SER A 197 -10.02 -18.50 -6.01
C SER A 197 -9.25 -18.08 -7.26
N TYR A 198 -8.29 -17.14 -7.14
CA TYR A 198 -7.47 -16.72 -8.27
C TYR A 198 -6.57 -17.86 -8.77
N SER A 199 -5.96 -18.64 -7.87
CA SER A 199 -5.11 -19.80 -8.25
C SER A 199 -5.88 -20.91 -8.94
N SER A 200 -7.21 -20.97 -8.80
CA SER A 200 -8.03 -21.93 -9.54
C SER A 200 -8.28 -21.53 -11.01
N ILE A 201 -8.08 -20.24 -11.32
CA ILE A 201 -8.35 -19.68 -12.66
C ILE A 201 -7.04 -19.39 -13.41
N TYR A 202 -6.04 -18.88 -12.69
CA TYR A 202 -4.79 -18.42 -13.28
C TYR A 202 -3.62 -19.26 -12.77
N GLN A 203 -2.69 -19.60 -13.67
CA GLN A 203 -1.43 -20.26 -13.32
C GLN A 203 -0.34 -19.23 -12.99
N ASP A 204 0.71 -19.64 -12.31
CA ASP A 204 1.89 -18.81 -11.98
C ASP A 204 1.56 -17.46 -11.34
N ILE A 205 0.72 -17.49 -10.30
CA ILE A 205 0.39 -16.28 -9.54
C ILE A 205 1.47 -16.01 -8.49
N THR A 206 2.03 -14.80 -8.53
CA THR A 206 2.76 -14.24 -7.39
C THR A 206 1.78 -13.42 -6.55
N THR A 207 1.61 -13.81 -5.29
CA THR A 207 0.75 -13.08 -4.36
C THR A 207 1.61 -12.15 -3.50
N PHE A 208 1.32 -10.86 -3.56
CA PHE A 208 1.93 -9.82 -2.72
C PHE A 208 1.01 -9.49 -1.56
N LEU A 209 1.58 -9.41 -0.35
CA LEU A 209 0.97 -8.68 0.77
C LEU A 209 1.72 -7.37 0.95
N THR A 210 0.98 -6.28 1.07
CA THR A 210 1.51 -4.94 1.34
C THR A 210 0.65 -4.22 2.38
N GLY A 211 0.96 -2.96 2.67
CA GLY A 211 0.25 -2.16 3.67
C GLY A 211 0.76 -2.33 5.10
N GLY A 212 0.22 -1.52 6.00
CA GLY A 212 0.70 -1.43 7.38
C GLY A 212 0.56 -2.71 8.19
N ASP A 213 -0.45 -3.53 7.89
CA ASP A 213 -0.72 -4.78 8.58
C ASP A 213 -0.09 -6.01 7.90
N CYS A 214 0.67 -5.84 6.80
CA CYS A 214 1.14 -6.97 6.00
C CYS A 214 2.02 -7.94 6.81
N LEU A 215 2.98 -7.45 7.60
CA LEU A 215 3.87 -8.30 8.41
C LEU A 215 3.14 -9.02 9.57
N PHE A 216 2.02 -8.45 10.02
CA PHE A 216 1.16 -9.10 11.00
C PHE A 216 0.45 -10.31 10.38
N PHE A 217 -0.06 -10.18 9.15
CA PHE A 217 -0.78 -11.25 8.48
C PHE A 217 0.14 -12.24 7.74
N GLU A 218 1.33 -11.84 7.31
CA GLU A 218 2.32 -12.74 6.69
C GLU A 218 2.52 -14.04 7.51
N LYS A 219 2.63 -13.90 8.83
CA LYS A 219 2.85 -15.03 9.76
C LYS A 219 1.61 -15.89 10.02
N ARG A 220 0.44 -15.49 9.49
CA ARG A 220 -0.87 -16.09 9.79
C ARG A 220 -1.59 -16.69 8.61
N VAL A 221 -1.26 -16.20 7.41
CA VAL A 221 -1.79 -16.72 6.14
C VAL A 221 -1.16 -18.06 5.83
N LYS A 222 -1.94 -18.99 5.30
CA LYS A 222 -1.48 -20.37 5.04
C LYS A 222 -0.82 -20.54 3.67
N ASN A 223 -1.18 -19.69 2.73
CA ASN A 223 -0.67 -19.74 1.38
C ASN A 223 0.72 -19.10 1.27
N SER A 224 1.47 -19.47 0.22
CA SER A 224 2.74 -18.82 -0.08
C SER A 224 2.47 -17.41 -0.59
N ILE A 225 3.10 -16.43 0.06
CA ILE A 225 2.97 -15.01 -0.25
C ILE A 225 4.34 -14.33 -0.23
N PHE A 226 4.42 -13.19 -0.88
CA PHE A 226 5.58 -12.30 -0.85
C PHE A 226 5.20 -11.02 -0.11
N ALA A 227 5.66 -10.88 1.13
CA ALA A 227 5.40 -9.68 1.91
C ALA A 227 6.32 -8.54 1.47
N GLN A 228 5.74 -7.44 1.00
CA GLN A 228 6.44 -6.23 0.58
C GLN A 228 5.72 -5.00 1.12
N PRO A 229 6.04 -4.55 2.35
CA PRO A 229 5.36 -3.42 3.00
C PRO A 229 5.40 -2.12 2.19
N ASN A 230 6.43 -1.93 1.38
CA ASN A 230 6.70 -0.69 0.65
C ASN A 230 6.35 -0.77 -0.85
N LEU A 231 5.41 -1.66 -1.22
CA LEU A 231 5.08 -1.94 -2.63
C LEU A 231 4.59 -0.68 -3.38
N VAL A 232 3.80 0.17 -2.72
CA VAL A 232 3.35 1.45 -3.28
C VAL A 232 4.54 2.36 -3.60
N ALA A 233 5.48 2.51 -2.66
CA ALA A 233 6.66 3.35 -2.86
C ALA A 233 7.57 2.82 -3.98
N ILE A 234 7.76 1.51 -4.06
CA ILE A 234 8.51 0.86 -5.16
C ILE A 234 7.84 1.15 -6.50
N GLY A 235 6.52 1.05 -6.57
CA GLY A 235 5.79 1.34 -7.79
C GLY A 235 5.87 2.81 -8.21
N LEU A 236 5.77 3.73 -7.25
CA LEU A 236 5.93 5.15 -7.52
C LEU A 236 7.35 5.49 -7.99
N ASN A 237 8.40 4.91 -7.38
CA ASN A 237 9.78 5.09 -7.83
C ASN A 237 9.97 4.60 -9.27
N ALA A 238 9.43 3.43 -9.60
CA ALA A 238 9.48 2.89 -10.95
C ALA A 238 8.75 3.79 -11.96
N VAL A 239 7.59 4.34 -11.60
CA VAL A 239 6.84 5.29 -12.45
C VAL A 239 7.61 6.59 -12.64
N LEU A 240 8.23 7.13 -11.57
CA LEU A 240 9.05 8.33 -11.68
C LEU A 240 10.20 8.11 -12.67
N THR A 241 10.97 7.04 -12.49
CA THR A 241 12.09 6.68 -13.38
C THR A 241 11.63 6.45 -14.83
N TYR A 242 10.50 5.78 -15.02
CA TYR A 242 9.92 5.55 -16.35
C TYR A 242 9.59 6.85 -17.08
N ASN A 243 9.00 7.83 -16.39
CA ASN A 243 8.63 9.13 -16.97
C ASN A 243 9.82 10.06 -17.23
N GLU A 244 11.00 9.75 -16.71
CA GLU A 244 12.26 10.48 -17.04
C GLU A 244 12.91 10.00 -18.34
N THR A 245 12.59 8.78 -18.76
CA THR A 245 13.19 8.16 -19.95
C THR A 245 12.39 8.40 -21.24
N ILE A 246 11.23 9.05 -21.14
CA ILE A 246 10.34 9.40 -22.25
C ILE A 246 10.45 10.89 -22.56
#